data_709d862cf212082eaee6235bd7b8848a
#
_entry.id   709d862cf212082eaee6235bd7b8848a
#
_cell.length_a   1.000
_cell.length_b   1.000
_cell.length_c   1.000
_cell.angle_alpha   90.00
_cell.angle_beta   90.00
_cell.angle_gamma   90.00
#
_symmetry.space_group_name_H-M   'P 1'
#
loop_
_entity.id
_entity.type
_entity.pdbx_description
1 polymer ?
#
loop_
_entity_poly.entity_id
_entity_poly.type
_entity_poly.pdbx_seq_one_letter_code
_entity_poly.pdbx_strand_id
1 'polypeptide(L)'
;MLNLHPGLITDYPELKGKDPQLRIDLDNHKRIGLVIHEVEAGIDEGPIVYVSSTPNNFNNIDEVTKQLRTMAVEAWLKFLNSLTD
;
A
#
# COMPACT_ATOMS: atom_id res chain seq x y z
N MET A 1 14.82 8.86 -0.43
CA MET A 1 14.51 7.51 -0.93
C MET A 1 13.03 7.24 -0.72
N LEU A 2 12.39 6.63 -1.70
CA LEU A 2 10.97 6.29 -1.62
C LEU A 2 10.77 4.80 -1.42
N ASN A 3 9.75 4.43 -0.67
CA ASN A 3 9.40 3.03 -0.45
C ASN A 3 7.88 2.85 -0.61
N LEU A 4 7.51 1.76 -1.25
CA LEU A 4 6.11 1.37 -1.37
C LEU A 4 5.79 0.35 -0.28
N HIS A 5 4.76 0.63 0.51
CA HIS A 5 4.28 -0.27 1.56
C HIS A 5 2.96 -0.89 1.11
N PRO A 6 2.89 -2.21 0.91
CA PRO A 6 1.68 -2.87 0.40
C PRO A 6 0.64 -3.09 1.50
N GLY A 7 0.21 -2.00 2.13
CA GLY A 7 -0.78 -2.01 3.17
C GLY A 7 -1.36 -0.62 3.33
N LEU A 8 -2.66 -0.53 3.58
CA LEU A 8 -3.36 0.75 3.75
C LEU A 8 -3.22 1.23 5.19
N ILE A 9 -1.99 1.61 5.54
CA ILE A 9 -1.65 2.00 6.92
C ILE A 9 -2.32 3.31 7.37
N THR A 10 -2.81 4.10 6.43
CA THR A 10 -3.55 5.31 6.76
C THR A 10 -4.88 4.99 7.43
N ASP A 11 -5.56 3.93 6.97
CA ASP A 11 -6.83 3.48 7.52
C ASP A 11 -6.65 2.38 8.57
N TYR A 12 -5.62 1.56 8.40
CA TYR A 12 -5.36 0.39 9.25
C TYR A 12 -3.91 0.41 9.75
N PRO A 13 -3.62 1.19 10.80
CA PRO A 13 -2.25 1.31 11.33
C PRO A 13 -1.61 -0.02 11.74
N GLU A 14 -2.42 -1.03 12.06
CA GLU A 14 -1.93 -2.36 12.40
C GLU A 14 -1.23 -3.06 11.22
N LEU A 15 -1.38 -2.55 10.00
CA LEU A 15 -0.70 -3.08 8.83
C LEU A 15 0.71 -2.51 8.64
N LYS A 16 1.18 -1.67 9.55
CA LYS A 16 2.58 -1.24 9.54
C LYS A 16 3.50 -2.42 9.84
N GLY A 17 4.73 -2.32 9.34
CA GLY A 17 5.74 -3.33 9.56
C GLY A 17 5.91 -4.27 8.39
N LYS A 18 6.52 -5.43 8.64
CA LYS A 18 6.91 -6.36 7.60
C LYS A 18 5.73 -7.22 7.13
N ASP A 19 5.67 -7.46 5.81
CA ASP A 19 4.71 -8.36 5.17
C ASP A 19 3.25 -8.08 5.56
N PRO A 20 2.77 -6.82 5.41
CA PRO A 20 1.40 -6.47 5.82
C PRO A 20 0.34 -7.22 5.03
N GLN A 21 0.64 -7.61 3.77
CA GLN A 21 -0.29 -8.34 2.93
C GLN A 21 -0.67 -9.70 3.51
N LEU A 22 0.18 -10.27 4.37
CA LEU A 22 -0.11 -11.54 5.04
C LEU A 22 -0.99 -11.38 6.28
N ARG A 23 -1.22 -10.14 6.71
CA ARG A 23 -2.00 -9.83 7.91
C ARG A 23 -3.35 -9.18 7.59
N ILE A 24 -3.70 -9.11 6.30
CA ILE A 24 -4.97 -8.54 5.91
C ILE A 24 -6.11 -9.47 6.36
N ASP A 25 -7.07 -8.87 7.07
CA ASP A 25 -8.26 -9.57 7.54
C ASP A 25 -9.39 -9.31 6.53
N LEU A 26 -9.79 -10.34 5.81
CA LEU A 26 -10.80 -10.22 4.76
C LEU A 26 -12.16 -9.79 5.30
N ASP A 27 -12.45 -10.08 6.56
CA ASP A 27 -13.73 -9.73 7.17
C ASP A 27 -13.76 -8.31 7.73
N ASN A 28 -12.64 -7.85 8.30
CA ASN A 28 -12.59 -6.57 9.02
C ASN A 28 -11.96 -5.45 8.19
N HIS A 29 -11.01 -5.75 7.32
CA HIS A 29 -10.41 -4.74 6.46
C HIS A 29 -11.29 -4.53 5.22
N LYS A 30 -12.13 -3.49 5.27
CA LYS A 30 -13.11 -3.20 4.22
C LYS A 30 -12.49 -2.64 2.95
N ARG A 31 -11.26 -2.14 3.03
CA ARG A 31 -10.50 -1.62 1.91
C ARG A 31 -9.10 -2.20 1.94
N ILE A 32 -8.52 -2.34 0.75
CA ILE A 32 -7.09 -2.67 0.61
C ILE A 32 -6.40 -1.55 -0.15
N GLY A 33 -5.10 -1.46 -0.01
CA GLY A 33 -4.36 -0.44 -0.72
C GLY A 33 -2.89 -0.46 -0.37
N LEU A 34 -2.22 0.61 -0.80
CA LEU A 34 -0.80 0.79 -0.56
C LEU A 34 -0.49 2.26 -0.37
N VAL A 35 0.67 2.51 0.21
CA VAL A 35 1.21 3.86 0.34
C VAL A 35 2.62 3.91 -0.21
N ILE A 36 3.00 5.06 -0.77
CA ILE A 36 4.39 5.37 -1.08
C ILE A 36 4.81 6.45 -0.09
N HIS A 37 5.90 6.23 0.61
CA HIS A 37 6.40 7.18 1.60
C HIS A 37 7.89 7.39 1.44
N GLU A 38 8.38 8.51 1.98
CA GLU A 38 9.81 8.77 2.04
C GLU A 38 10.43 7.93 3.15
N VAL A 39 11.63 7.41 2.89
CA VAL A 39 12.41 6.69 3.87
C VAL A 39 13.43 7.66 4.47
N GLU A 40 13.34 7.89 5.77
CA GLU A 40 14.30 8.70 6.50
C GLU A 40 15.32 7.80 7.20
N ALA A 41 16.48 8.36 7.53
CA ALA A 41 17.58 7.59 8.10
C ALA A 41 17.16 6.84 9.36
N GLY A 42 17.25 5.52 9.33
CA GLY A 42 16.94 4.67 10.46
C GLY A 42 15.47 4.43 10.74
N ILE A 43 14.57 5.03 9.94
CA ILE A 43 13.12 4.91 10.12
C ILE A 43 12.48 4.58 8.78
N ASP A 44 11.67 3.52 8.75
CA ASP A 44 10.94 3.09 7.57
C ASP A 44 9.56 3.77 7.47
N GLU A 45 9.43 4.93 8.09
CA GLU A 45 8.18 5.70 8.15
C GLU A 45 8.48 7.18 7.96
N GLY A 46 8.60 7.60 6.71
CA GLY A 46 8.67 9.01 6.37
C GLY A 46 7.30 9.54 5.94
N PRO A 47 7.24 10.80 5.49
CA PRO A 47 6.00 11.38 4.99
C PRO A 47 5.39 10.57 3.84
N ILE A 48 4.08 10.40 3.88
CA ILE A 48 3.34 9.71 2.81
C ILE A 48 3.19 10.67 1.63
N VAL A 49 3.61 10.21 0.45
CA VAL A 49 3.55 11.03 -0.78
C VAL A 49 2.50 10.53 -1.77
N TYR A 50 2.00 9.32 -1.59
CA TYR A 50 0.96 8.76 -2.46
C TYR A 50 0.22 7.64 -1.75
N VAL A 51 -1.10 7.60 -1.95
CA VAL A 51 -1.97 6.55 -1.40
C VAL A 51 -2.87 6.04 -2.51
N SER A 52 -3.02 4.72 -2.60
CA SER A 52 -3.97 4.08 -3.50
C SER A 52 -4.78 3.06 -2.72
N SER A 53 -6.09 3.03 -2.93
CA SER A 53 -6.95 2.09 -2.24
C SER A 53 -8.13 1.67 -3.11
N THR A 54 -8.71 0.51 -2.78
CA THR A 54 -9.91 -0.02 -3.44
C THR A 54 -10.73 -0.80 -2.41
N PRO A 55 -12.06 -0.95 -2.62
CA PRO A 55 -12.84 -1.80 -1.74
C PRO A 55 -12.32 -3.24 -1.71
N ASN A 56 -12.37 -3.86 -0.54
CA ASN A 56 -11.92 -5.24 -0.38
C ASN A 56 -13.07 -6.20 -0.65
N ASN A 57 -13.22 -6.59 -1.91
CA ASN A 57 -14.26 -7.54 -2.36
C ASN A 57 -13.66 -8.88 -2.74
N PHE A 58 -12.52 -9.22 -2.15
CA PHE A 58 -11.77 -10.42 -2.51
C PHE A 58 -12.09 -11.58 -1.57
N ASN A 59 -11.96 -12.80 -2.08
CA ASN A 59 -12.36 -14.01 -1.36
C ASN A 59 -11.21 -14.66 -0.60
N ASN A 60 -9.96 -14.33 -0.95
CA ASN A 60 -8.79 -14.91 -0.31
C ASN A 60 -7.58 -13.99 -0.44
N ILE A 61 -6.52 -14.31 0.32
CA ILE A 61 -5.30 -13.51 0.39
C ILE A 61 -4.54 -13.51 -0.94
N ASP A 62 -4.60 -14.60 -1.71
CA ASP A 62 -3.93 -14.65 -3.02
C ASP A 62 -4.51 -13.62 -3.98
N GLU A 63 -5.84 -13.46 -4.00
CA GLU A 63 -6.49 -12.45 -4.83
C GLU A 63 -6.10 -11.04 -4.39
N VAL A 64 -6.06 -10.79 -3.08
CA VAL A 64 -5.63 -9.51 -2.52
C VAL A 64 -4.20 -9.20 -2.94
N THR A 65 -3.30 -10.17 -2.84
CA THR A 65 -1.89 -10.01 -3.21
C THR A 65 -1.74 -9.65 -4.70
N LYS A 66 -2.48 -10.34 -5.56
CA LYS A 66 -2.47 -10.03 -7.00
C LYS A 66 -2.96 -8.61 -7.28
N GLN A 67 -4.04 -8.20 -6.61
CA GLN A 67 -4.58 -6.85 -6.77
C GLN A 67 -3.58 -5.80 -6.30
N LEU A 68 -2.90 -6.03 -5.17
CA LEU A 68 -1.90 -5.11 -4.66
C LEU A 68 -0.72 -4.97 -5.61
N ARG A 69 -0.30 -6.05 -6.27
CA ARG A 69 0.76 -5.98 -7.28
C ARG A 69 0.36 -5.11 -8.46
N THR A 70 -0.87 -5.28 -8.96
CA THR A 70 -1.40 -4.44 -10.04
C THR A 70 -1.44 -2.98 -9.61
N MET A 71 -1.95 -2.71 -8.42
CA MET A 71 -2.02 -1.36 -7.87
C MET A 71 -0.62 -0.75 -7.68
N ALA A 72 0.37 -1.56 -7.31
CA ALA A 72 1.74 -1.09 -7.13
C ALA A 72 2.32 -0.57 -8.44
N VAL A 73 2.16 -1.31 -9.53
CA VAL A 73 2.62 -0.88 -10.85
C VAL A 73 1.92 0.42 -11.25
N GLU A 74 0.60 0.48 -11.13
CA GLU A 74 -0.17 1.66 -11.47
C GLU A 74 0.22 2.87 -10.61
N ALA A 75 0.43 2.64 -9.32
CA ALA A 75 0.81 3.70 -8.39
C ALA A 75 2.15 4.32 -8.75
N TRP A 76 3.16 3.49 -9.05
CA TRP A 76 4.46 4.00 -9.47
C TRP A 76 4.37 4.79 -10.77
N LEU A 77 3.62 4.28 -11.75
CA LEU A 77 3.45 4.99 -13.03
C LEU A 77 2.76 6.34 -12.83
N LYS A 78 1.70 6.40 -12.04
CA LYS A 78 0.98 7.64 -11.76
C LYS A 78 1.85 8.62 -10.96
N PHE A 79 2.56 8.13 -9.96
CA PHE A 79 3.43 8.97 -9.14
C PHE A 79 4.57 9.57 -9.96
N LEU A 80 5.25 8.75 -10.77
CA LEU A 80 6.35 9.23 -11.62
C LEU A 80 5.87 10.21 -12.68
N ASN A 81 4.69 9.98 -13.27
CA ASN A 81 4.10 10.90 -14.22
C ASN A 81 3.79 12.26 -13.59
N SER A 82 3.35 12.27 -12.33
CA SER A 82 3.04 13.52 -11.64
C SER A 82 4.29 14.36 -11.39
N LEU A 83 5.47 13.74 -11.32
CA LEU A 83 6.74 14.45 -11.11
C LEU A 83 7.25 15.13 -12.38
N THR A 84 6.76 14.70 -13.55
CA THR A 84 7.21 15.23 -14.85
C THR A 84 6.26 16.28 -15.43
N ASP A 85 5.14 16.50 -14.82
CA ASP A 85 4.16 17.51 -15.26
C ASP A 85 4.44 18.92 -14.66
#